data_80a587fba03e8d9d062421028204788d
#
_entry.id   80a587fba03e8d9d062421028204788d
#
_cell.length_a   1.000
_cell.length_b   1.000
_cell.length_c   1.000
_cell.angle_alpha   90.00
_cell.angle_beta   90.00
_cell.angle_gamma   90.00
#
_symmetry.space_group_name_H-M   'P 1'
#
loop_
_entity.id
_entity.type
_entity.pdbx_description
1 polymer ?
#
loop_
_entity_poly.entity_id
_entity_poly.type
_entity_poly.pdbx_seq_one_letter_code
_entity_poly.pdbx_strand_id
1 'polypeptide(L)'
;FTDLLLTRDYDTARLFNPTLDGGSDIEWFSKHERISHVRTKPVLILKPRDFVVRVRRESRSDGTELVLNANTVHRLAPVAQSHVRGVLNGLHLVEPHEDGCVYTMTSQMDPRGSIPMVIVNWFAMRRPLQYMVALRDLAEARYSGAEAVEEAPAGPRRRLGRLLHNLPFRRGARRRTTGRIT
;
A
#
# COMPACT_ATOMS: atom_id res chain seq x y z
N PHE A 1 6.10 8.42 7.17
CA PHE A 1 5.98 7.34 6.20
C PHE A 1 5.04 6.23 6.69
N THR A 2 5.23 5.69 7.90
CA THR A 2 4.40 4.60 8.46
C THR A 2 2.92 4.96 8.53
N ASP A 3 2.57 6.21 8.80
CA ASP A 3 1.17 6.66 8.80
C ASP A 3 0.54 6.63 7.40
N LEU A 4 1.36 6.79 6.35
CA LEU A 4 0.91 6.62 4.98
C LEU A 4 0.64 5.14 4.65
N LEU A 5 1.52 4.22 5.08
CA LEU A 5 1.32 2.77 4.97
C LEU A 5 0.03 2.30 5.66
N LEU A 6 -0.28 2.90 6.81
CA LEU A 6 -1.42 2.54 7.66
C LEU A 6 -2.66 3.38 7.38
N THR A 7 -2.64 4.19 6.31
CA THR A 7 -3.77 5.06 5.99
C THR A 7 -5.08 4.29 5.89
N ARG A 8 -6.12 4.86 6.46
CA ARG A 8 -7.51 4.37 6.36
C ARG A 8 -8.30 5.11 5.29
N ASP A 9 -7.69 6.12 4.73
CA ASP A 9 -8.21 6.79 3.54
C ASP A 9 -7.91 5.93 2.32
N TYR A 10 -8.91 5.18 1.89
CA TYR A 10 -8.79 4.27 0.75
C TYR A 10 -8.58 5.00 -0.58
N ASP A 11 -8.91 6.27 -0.69
CA ASP A 11 -8.59 7.07 -1.86
C ASP A 11 -7.08 7.36 -1.91
N THR A 12 -6.48 7.73 -0.78
CA THR A 12 -5.02 7.81 -0.65
C THR A 12 -4.35 6.44 -0.88
N ALA A 13 -4.88 5.37 -0.28
CA ALA A 13 -4.31 4.03 -0.44
C ALA A 13 -4.33 3.55 -1.90
N ARG A 14 -5.32 3.91 -2.69
CA ARG A 14 -5.39 3.58 -4.13
C ARG A 14 -4.31 4.26 -4.97
N LEU A 15 -3.74 5.37 -4.53
CA LEU A 15 -2.66 6.05 -5.24
C LEU A 15 -1.41 5.17 -5.35
N PHE A 16 -1.10 4.39 -4.31
CA PHE A 16 0.02 3.45 -4.33
C PHE A 16 -0.41 1.98 -4.48
N ASN A 17 -1.69 1.66 -4.28
CA ASN A 17 -2.24 0.32 -4.51
C ASN A 17 -3.47 0.37 -5.42
N PRO A 18 -3.30 0.50 -6.74
CA PRO A 18 -4.41 0.69 -7.68
C PRO A 18 -5.34 -0.51 -7.80
N THR A 19 -4.94 -1.68 -7.29
CA THR A 19 -5.82 -2.87 -7.23
C THR A 19 -6.80 -2.83 -6.08
N LEU A 20 -6.60 -1.93 -5.13
CA LEU A 20 -7.47 -1.77 -3.99
C LEU A 20 -8.84 -1.22 -4.44
N ASP A 21 -9.91 -1.91 -4.05
CA ASP A 21 -11.28 -1.44 -4.25
C ASP A 21 -11.78 -0.67 -3.02
N GLY A 22 -11.48 -1.17 -1.84
CA GLY A 22 -11.82 -0.55 -0.57
C GLY A 22 -11.60 -1.47 0.60
N GLY A 23 -12.10 -1.06 1.75
CA GLY A 23 -11.99 -1.85 2.96
C GLY A 23 -12.69 -1.19 4.15
N SER A 24 -12.58 -1.84 5.29
CA SER A 24 -13.05 -1.33 6.57
C SER A 24 -12.26 -1.95 7.71
N ASP A 25 -12.05 -1.19 8.75
CA ASP A 25 -11.59 -1.74 10.02
C ASP A 25 -12.80 -2.35 10.75
N ILE A 26 -12.67 -3.61 11.14
CA ILE A 26 -13.77 -4.40 11.72
C ILE A 26 -13.74 -4.34 13.24
N GLU A 27 -12.54 -4.43 13.81
CA GLU A 27 -12.31 -4.50 15.25
C GLU A 27 -11.00 -3.83 15.62
N TRP A 28 -10.98 -3.12 16.75
CA TRP A 28 -9.81 -2.48 17.33
C TRP A 28 -9.48 -3.08 18.68
N PHE A 29 -8.25 -3.53 18.87
CA PHE A 29 -7.73 -4.01 20.17
C PHE A 29 -6.98 -2.88 20.89
N SER A 30 -6.35 -1.99 20.12
CA SER A 30 -5.65 -0.80 20.63
C SER A 30 -5.48 0.21 19.49
N LYS A 31 -4.89 1.38 19.80
CA LYS A 31 -4.50 2.36 18.77
C LYS A 31 -3.48 1.80 17.75
N HIS A 32 -2.80 0.71 18.10
CA HIS A 32 -1.75 0.10 17.29
C HIS A 32 -2.15 -1.27 16.70
N GLU A 33 -3.35 -1.77 17.02
CA GLU A 33 -3.74 -3.11 16.59
C GLU A 33 -5.23 -3.17 16.23
N ARG A 34 -5.51 -3.70 15.03
CA ARG A 34 -6.85 -3.83 14.49
C ARG A 34 -7.00 -5.03 13.57
N ILE A 35 -8.24 -5.42 13.29
CA ILE A 35 -8.60 -6.29 12.17
C ILE A 35 -9.19 -5.43 11.06
N SER A 36 -8.62 -5.57 9.87
CA SER A 36 -9.08 -4.88 8.67
C SER A 36 -9.59 -5.89 7.64
N HIS A 37 -10.70 -5.57 6.99
CA HIS A 37 -11.24 -6.30 5.84
C HIS A 37 -10.98 -5.47 4.58
N VAL A 38 -10.13 -5.96 3.70
CA VAL A 38 -9.68 -5.27 2.50
C VAL A 38 -10.20 -5.99 1.27
N ARG A 39 -10.68 -5.26 0.27
CA ARG A 39 -11.21 -5.80 -0.99
C ARG A 39 -10.41 -5.26 -2.17
N THR A 40 -10.21 -6.12 -3.18
CA THR A 40 -9.56 -5.74 -4.43
C THR A 40 -10.58 -5.65 -5.56
N LYS A 41 -10.22 -4.86 -6.57
CA LYS A 41 -10.93 -4.85 -7.85
C LYS A 41 -10.80 -6.21 -8.55
N PRO A 42 -11.74 -6.56 -9.43
CA PRO A 42 -11.56 -7.71 -10.32
C PRO A 42 -10.34 -7.46 -11.23
N VAL A 43 -9.66 -8.54 -11.60
CA VAL A 43 -8.51 -8.47 -12.49
C VAL A 43 -8.75 -9.39 -13.69
N LEU A 44 -8.85 -8.80 -14.87
CA LEU A 44 -9.22 -9.52 -16.09
C LEU A 44 -10.54 -10.28 -15.89
N ILE A 45 -10.52 -11.61 -16.08
CA ILE A 45 -11.66 -12.52 -15.90
C ILE A 45 -11.77 -13.06 -14.46
N LEU A 46 -10.85 -12.66 -13.57
CA LEU A 46 -10.79 -13.19 -12.21
C LEU A 46 -11.73 -12.42 -11.30
N LYS A 47 -12.48 -13.14 -10.47
CA LYS A 47 -13.29 -12.52 -9.40
C LYS A 47 -12.40 -11.65 -8.50
N PRO A 48 -12.93 -10.58 -7.90
CA PRO A 48 -12.22 -9.81 -6.91
C PRO A 48 -11.85 -10.68 -5.69
N ARG A 49 -10.82 -10.28 -4.99
CA ARG A 49 -10.36 -10.92 -3.75
C ARG A 49 -10.68 -10.05 -2.56
N ASP A 50 -10.89 -10.71 -1.45
CA ASP A 50 -10.92 -10.02 -0.17
C ASP A 50 -9.94 -10.68 0.81
N PHE A 51 -9.46 -9.90 1.76
CA PHE A 51 -8.50 -10.33 2.77
C PHE A 51 -8.96 -9.81 4.11
N VAL A 52 -8.88 -10.65 5.13
CA VAL A 52 -9.07 -10.24 6.52
C VAL A 52 -7.73 -10.38 7.22
N VAL A 53 -7.20 -9.27 7.68
CA VAL A 53 -5.87 -9.22 8.26
C VAL A 53 -5.89 -8.55 9.62
N ARG A 54 -5.16 -9.11 10.56
CA ARG A 54 -4.81 -8.48 11.82
C ARG A 54 -3.58 -7.62 11.56
N VAL A 55 -3.72 -6.32 11.73
CA VAL A 55 -2.67 -5.33 11.51
C VAL A 55 -2.17 -4.88 12.86
N ARG A 56 -0.86 -5.00 13.10
CA ARG A 56 -0.21 -4.57 14.34
C ARG A 56 0.99 -3.68 14.02
N ARG A 57 1.05 -2.51 14.64
CA ARG A 57 2.19 -1.60 14.60
C ARG A 57 2.99 -1.71 15.88
N GLU A 58 4.30 -1.78 15.75
CA GLU A 58 5.26 -1.74 16.84
C GLU A 58 6.30 -0.66 16.56
N SER A 59 6.54 0.22 17.52
CA SER A 59 7.58 1.25 17.46
C SER A 59 8.69 0.88 18.42
N ARG A 60 9.93 0.91 17.96
CA ARG A 60 11.13 0.66 18.76
C ARG A 60 11.75 1.96 19.24
N SER A 61 12.61 1.87 20.25
CA SER A 61 13.29 3.03 20.84
C SER A 61 14.30 3.72 19.91
N ASP A 62 14.79 3.01 18.89
CA ASP A 62 15.68 3.52 17.86
C ASP A 62 14.94 4.22 16.70
N GLY A 63 13.62 4.38 16.81
CA GLY A 63 12.78 4.96 15.77
C GLY A 63 12.33 3.98 14.69
N THR A 64 12.77 2.72 14.75
CA THR A 64 12.31 1.68 13.82
C THR A 64 10.84 1.36 14.04
N GLU A 65 10.09 1.30 12.96
CA GLU A 65 8.67 0.94 12.95
C GLU A 65 8.46 -0.39 12.25
N LEU A 66 7.69 -1.28 12.86
CA LEU A 66 7.24 -2.53 12.25
C LEU A 66 5.73 -2.50 12.09
N VAL A 67 5.27 -2.95 10.91
CA VAL A 67 3.86 -3.22 10.67
C VAL A 67 3.71 -4.67 10.25
N LEU A 68 3.01 -5.43 11.07
CA LEU A 68 2.73 -6.84 10.86
C LEU A 68 1.31 -7.00 10.33
N ASN A 69 1.17 -7.73 9.26
CA ASN A 69 -0.11 -8.17 8.69
C ASN A 69 -0.20 -9.68 8.84
N ALA A 70 -1.14 -10.17 9.63
CA ALA A 70 -1.38 -11.59 9.81
C ALA A 70 -2.77 -11.95 9.29
N ASN A 71 -2.85 -12.92 8.38
CA ASN A 71 -4.14 -13.43 7.93
C ASN A 71 -4.98 -13.94 9.10
N THR A 72 -6.25 -13.59 9.10
CA THR A 72 -7.17 -14.02 10.15
C THR A 72 -8.58 -14.25 9.58
N VAL A 73 -9.48 -14.73 10.43
CA VAL A 73 -10.91 -14.83 10.14
C VAL A 73 -11.69 -14.00 11.16
N HIS A 74 -12.79 -13.42 10.73
CA HIS A 74 -13.62 -12.64 11.64
C HIS A 74 -15.10 -12.80 11.28
N ARG A 75 -15.97 -12.89 12.30
CA ARG A 75 -17.43 -13.12 12.15
C ARG A 75 -18.13 -12.02 11.35
N LEU A 76 -17.64 -10.78 11.43
CA LEU A 76 -18.22 -9.64 10.71
C LEU A 76 -17.69 -9.51 9.26
N ALA A 77 -16.80 -10.39 8.85
CA ALA A 77 -16.31 -10.49 7.47
C ALA A 77 -16.51 -11.90 6.91
N PRO A 78 -17.74 -12.39 6.78
CA PRO A 78 -18.01 -13.67 6.14
C PRO A 78 -17.54 -13.62 4.68
N VAL A 79 -17.22 -14.79 4.12
CA VAL A 79 -16.85 -14.88 2.71
C VAL A 79 -18.06 -14.57 1.84
N ALA A 80 -17.98 -13.52 1.05
CA ALA A 80 -19.04 -13.15 0.12
C ALA A 80 -18.94 -13.98 -1.16
N GLN A 81 -20.08 -14.36 -1.76
CA GLN A 81 -20.10 -15.13 -3.02
C GLN A 81 -19.46 -14.39 -4.19
N SER A 82 -19.46 -13.06 -4.14
CA SER A 82 -18.84 -12.19 -5.15
C SER A 82 -17.31 -12.13 -5.10
N HIS A 83 -16.71 -12.56 -4.01
CA HIS A 83 -15.26 -12.48 -3.76
C HIS A 83 -14.66 -13.87 -3.51
N VAL A 84 -13.36 -13.97 -3.75
CA VAL A 84 -12.56 -15.12 -3.30
C VAL A 84 -11.73 -14.65 -2.11
N ARG A 85 -11.87 -15.33 -0.95
CA ARG A 85 -11.07 -15.05 0.24
C ARG A 85 -9.63 -15.51 0.00
N GLY A 86 -8.72 -14.54 -0.11
CA GLY A 86 -7.29 -14.79 -0.16
C GLY A 86 -6.65 -14.89 1.23
N VAL A 87 -5.36 -15.21 1.24
CA VAL A 87 -4.51 -15.22 2.43
C VAL A 87 -3.42 -14.17 2.23
N LEU A 88 -3.22 -13.31 3.22
CA LEU A 88 -2.18 -12.29 3.20
C LEU A 88 -1.46 -12.26 4.55
N ASN A 89 -0.16 -12.51 4.51
CA ASN A 89 0.75 -12.25 5.62
C ASN A 89 1.83 -11.28 5.13
N GLY A 90 2.28 -10.37 5.97
CA GLY A 90 3.28 -9.40 5.60
C GLY A 90 3.98 -8.76 6.78
N LEU A 91 5.19 -8.31 6.51
CA LEU A 91 5.98 -7.48 7.41
C LEU A 91 6.45 -6.26 6.63
N HIS A 92 6.22 -5.10 7.20
CA HIS A 92 6.79 -3.85 6.74
C HIS A 92 7.73 -3.34 7.83
N LEU A 93 8.96 -3.08 7.47
CA LEU A 93 9.99 -2.52 8.33
C LEU A 93 10.35 -1.14 7.80
N VAL A 94 10.29 -0.14 8.65
CA VAL A 94 10.68 1.25 8.34
C VAL A 94 11.77 1.65 9.31
N GLU A 95 12.97 1.86 8.81
CA GLU A 95 14.16 2.19 9.59
C GLU A 95 14.55 3.65 9.32
N PRO A 96 14.81 4.46 10.35
CA PRO A 96 15.30 5.82 10.16
C PRO A 96 16.61 5.84 9.38
N HIS A 97 16.77 6.83 8.51
CA HIS A 97 18.00 7.11 7.77
C HIS A 97 18.24 8.62 7.74
N GLU A 98 19.48 9.06 7.56
CA GLU A 98 19.86 10.48 7.57
C GLU A 98 19.00 11.32 6.60
N ASP A 99 18.71 10.80 5.42
CA ASP A 99 17.93 11.48 4.38
C ASP A 99 16.46 10.99 4.30
N GLY A 100 15.93 10.37 5.38
CA GLY A 100 14.55 9.88 5.39
C GLY A 100 14.37 8.54 6.05
N CYS A 101 14.02 7.49 5.31
CA CYS A 101 13.89 6.13 5.86
C CYS A 101 14.21 5.05 4.83
N VAL A 102 14.69 3.92 5.32
CA VAL A 102 14.78 2.66 4.56
C VAL A 102 13.51 1.85 4.80
N TYR A 103 12.83 1.50 3.72
CA TYR A 103 11.62 0.69 3.78
C TYR A 103 11.86 -0.69 3.21
N THR A 104 11.61 -1.71 4.02
CA THR A 104 11.68 -3.13 3.65
C THR A 104 10.31 -3.78 3.77
N MET A 105 9.91 -4.52 2.74
CA MET A 105 8.64 -5.25 2.73
C MET A 105 8.86 -6.73 2.44
N THR A 106 8.28 -7.57 3.28
CA THR A 106 8.13 -9.01 3.01
C THR A 106 6.64 -9.34 2.97
N SER A 107 6.20 -10.06 1.94
CA SER A 107 4.79 -10.41 1.78
C SER A 107 4.64 -11.82 1.25
N GLN A 108 3.75 -12.56 1.87
CA GLN A 108 3.26 -13.86 1.42
C GLN A 108 1.78 -13.72 1.11
N MET A 109 1.42 -13.87 -0.17
CA MET A 109 0.05 -13.77 -0.63
C MET A 109 -0.36 -15.04 -1.38
N ASP A 110 -1.45 -15.65 -0.93
CA ASP A 110 -2.16 -16.69 -1.70
C ASP A 110 -3.52 -16.12 -2.13
N PRO A 111 -3.69 -15.77 -3.41
CA PRO A 111 -4.93 -15.21 -3.93
C PRO A 111 -6.04 -16.25 -4.02
N ARG A 112 -5.75 -17.52 -3.78
CA ARG A 112 -6.65 -18.67 -3.89
C ARG A 112 -7.47 -18.75 -5.18
N GLY A 113 -8.20 -19.85 -5.34
CA GLY A 113 -8.96 -20.14 -6.55
C GLY A 113 -8.07 -20.62 -7.70
N SER A 114 -8.70 -20.96 -8.81
CA SER A 114 -7.99 -21.45 -10.00
C SER A 114 -7.47 -20.27 -10.81
N ILE A 115 -6.21 -19.90 -10.61
CA ILE A 115 -5.54 -18.82 -11.36
C ILE A 115 -4.42 -19.44 -12.19
N PRO A 116 -4.38 -19.21 -13.53
CA PRO A 116 -3.26 -19.65 -14.34
C PRO A 116 -1.93 -19.08 -13.83
N MET A 117 -0.90 -19.94 -13.73
CA MET A 117 0.42 -19.56 -13.19
C MET A 117 1.06 -18.40 -13.93
N VAL A 118 0.80 -18.24 -15.22
CA VAL A 118 1.27 -17.10 -16.02
C VAL A 118 0.76 -15.78 -15.43
N ILE A 119 -0.51 -15.73 -15.00
CA ILE A 119 -1.10 -14.55 -14.37
C ILE A 119 -0.48 -14.31 -13.00
N VAL A 120 -0.33 -15.38 -12.19
CA VAL A 120 0.30 -15.27 -10.86
C VAL A 120 1.71 -14.73 -10.96
N ASN A 121 2.54 -15.30 -11.85
CA ASN A 121 3.92 -14.88 -12.04
C ASN A 121 4.02 -13.44 -12.58
N TRP A 122 3.15 -13.06 -13.52
CA TRP A 122 3.11 -11.69 -14.04
C TRP A 122 2.81 -10.66 -12.94
N PHE A 123 1.88 -10.97 -12.04
CA PHE A 123 1.57 -10.12 -10.89
C PHE A 123 2.72 -10.09 -9.87
N ALA A 124 3.26 -11.25 -9.50
CA ALA A 124 4.30 -11.37 -8.49
C ALA A 124 5.58 -10.60 -8.86
N MET A 125 5.93 -10.55 -10.14
CA MET A 125 7.13 -9.83 -10.60
C MET A 125 6.96 -8.31 -10.69
N ARG A 126 5.75 -7.83 -10.95
CA ARG A 126 5.54 -6.40 -11.30
C ARG A 126 4.91 -5.59 -10.18
N ARG A 127 3.97 -6.18 -9.45
CA ARG A 127 3.17 -5.44 -8.48
C ARG A 127 3.94 -4.95 -7.26
N PRO A 128 4.83 -5.74 -6.63
CA PRO A 128 5.58 -5.25 -5.49
C PRO A 128 6.43 -4.02 -5.84
N LEU A 129 7.13 -4.04 -6.97
CA LEU A 129 7.93 -2.90 -7.40
C LEU A 129 7.07 -1.67 -7.72
N GLN A 130 5.96 -1.84 -8.43
CA GLN A 130 5.04 -0.74 -8.71
C GLN A 130 4.46 -0.12 -7.43
N TYR A 131 4.12 -0.96 -6.46
CA TYR A 131 3.64 -0.53 -5.16
C TYR A 131 4.69 0.31 -4.42
N MET A 132 5.94 -0.18 -4.34
CA MET A 132 7.03 0.51 -3.64
C MET A 132 7.38 1.85 -4.29
N VAL A 133 7.46 1.89 -5.62
CA VAL A 133 7.73 3.13 -6.36
C VAL A 133 6.62 4.15 -6.14
N ALA A 134 5.35 3.76 -6.28
CA ALA A 134 4.23 4.66 -6.08
C ALA A 134 4.10 5.16 -4.64
N LEU A 135 4.41 4.30 -3.66
CA LEU A 135 4.42 4.66 -2.25
C LEU A 135 5.54 5.65 -1.93
N ARG A 136 6.75 5.44 -2.48
CA ARG A 136 7.88 6.36 -2.36
C ARG A 136 7.53 7.73 -2.95
N ASP A 137 7.08 7.75 -4.21
CA ASP A 137 6.77 9.00 -4.93
C ASP A 137 5.68 9.80 -4.20
N LEU A 138 4.69 9.11 -3.61
CA LEU A 138 3.66 9.75 -2.80
C LEU A 138 4.20 10.28 -1.47
N ALA A 139 5.11 9.53 -0.82
CA ALA A 139 5.75 9.96 0.40
C ALA A 139 6.63 11.19 0.16
N GLU A 140 7.46 11.18 -0.88
CA GLU A 140 8.29 12.33 -1.28
C GLU A 140 7.42 13.55 -1.57
N ALA A 141 6.36 13.42 -2.36
CA ALA A 141 5.45 14.52 -2.66
C ALA A 141 4.75 15.10 -1.41
N ARG A 142 4.53 14.27 -0.39
CA ARG A 142 3.84 14.68 0.85
C ARG A 142 4.77 15.30 1.87
N TYR A 143 6.03 14.85 1.94
CA TYR A 143 6.97 15.19 3.01
C TYR A 143 8.15 16.05 2.55
N SER A 144 8.49 16.12 1.26
CA SER A 144 9.53 16.98 0.72
C SER A 144 9.23 18.50 0.86
N GLY A 145 7.98 18.85 1.20
CA GLY A 145 7.60 20.23 1.56
C GLY A 145 7.62 20.53 3.07
N ALA A 146 7.97 19.55 3.91
CA ALA A 146 7.87 19.68 5.37
C ALA A 146 9.09 20.34 6.03
N GLU A 147 10.18 20.58 5.30
CA GLU A 147 11.35 21.33 5.81
C GLU A 147 11.12 22.84 5.92
N ALA A 148 9.95 23.36 5.54
CA ALA A 148 9.67 24.80 5.53
C ALA A 148 8.52 25.24 6.44
N VAL A 149 8.02 24.41 7.35
CA VAL A 149 6.94 24.83 8.26
C VAL A 149 7.27 24.43 9.70
N GLU A 150 8.12 25.23 10.32
CA GLU A 150 8.13 25.44 11.74
C GLU A 150 6.76 26.03 12.16
N GLU A 151 6.09 25.29 13.03
CA GLU A 151 4.90 25.66 13.82
C GLU A 151 4.07 26.88 13.33
N ALA A 152 3.00 26.63 12.60
CA ALA A 152 1.89 27.57 12.51
C ALA A 152 0.61 26.93 13.10
N PRO A 153 -0.17 27.69 13.91
CA PRO A 153 -1.30 27.17 14.68
C PRO A 153 -2.45 26.70 13.78
N ALA A 154 -3.18 25.73 14.28
CA ALA A 154 -4.32 25.07 13.64
C ALA A 154 -5.35 26.06 13.06
N GLY A 155 -5.36 26.19 11.74
CA GLY A 155 -6.40 26.87 10.97
C GLY A 155 -7.24 25.87 10.16
N PRO A 156 -8.46 26.22 9.72
CA PRO A 156 -9.46 25.26 9.26
C PRO A 156 -9.09 24.55 7.95
N ARG A 157 -9.30 23.25 7.94
CA ARG A 157 -9.05 22.32 6.82
C ARG A 157 -9.72 22.80 5.52
N ARG A 158 -8.94 23.32 4.59
CA ARG A 158 -9.39 23.55 3.21
C ARG A 158 -9.26 22.25 2.41
N ARG A 159 -10.35 21.85 1.74
CA ARG A 159 -10.45 20.68 0.87
C ARG A 159 -9.35 20.69 -0.21
N LEU A 160 -8.48 19.71 -0.20
CA LEU A 160 -7.41 19.45 -1.20
C LEU A 160 -7.96 18.90 -2.53
N GLY A 161 -9.16 19.29 -2.94
CA GLY A 161 -9.86 18.75 -4.12
C GLY A 161 -9.44 19.32 -5.48
N ARG A 162 -8.44 20.19 -5.58
CA ARG A 162 -8.16 20.89 -6.86
C ARG A 162 -6.72 20.88 -7.36
N LEU A 163 -5.78 20.23 -6.71
CA LEU A 163 -4.36 20.32 -7.11
C LEU A 163 -3.83 19.13 -7.93
N LEU A 164 -4.60 18.06 -8.09
CA LEU A 164 -4.15 16.86 -8.83
C LEU A 164 -4.56 16.82 -10.31
N HIS A 165 -5.24 17.87 -10.83
CA HIS A 165 -5.72 17.88 -12.23
C HIS A 165 -4.69 18.38 -13.26
N ASN A 166 -3.51 18.86 -12.87
CA ASN A 166 -2.56 19.52 -13.77
C ASN A 166 -1.13 18.97 -13.72
N LEU A 167 -0.92 17.70 -13.42
CA LEU A 167 0.40 17.09 -13.63
C LEU A 167 0.47 16.51 -15.05
N PRO A 168 1.28 17.09 -15.95
CA PRO A 168 1.47 16.55 -17.30
C PRO A 168 2.25 15.24 -17.22
N PHE A 169 1.64 14.18 -17.71
CA PHE A 169 2.26 12.87 -17.92
C PHE A 169 3.39 13.01 -18.93
N ARG A 170 4.61 13.27 -18.50
CA ARG A 170 5.80 13.26 -19.37
C ARG A 170 6.05 11.83 -19.83
N ARG A 171 5.68 11.52 -21.06
CA ARG A 171 6.17 10.34 -21.79
C ARG A 171 7.69 10.45 -21.93
N GLY A 172 8.41 9.63 -21.16
CA GLY A 172 9.87 9.52 -21.25
C GLY A 172 10.29 9.02 -22.62
N ALA A 173 11.17 9.78 -23.24
CA ALA A 173 11.79 9.46 -24.53
C ALA A 173 12.57 8.14 -24.43
N ARG A 174 12.32 7.24 -25.37
CA ARG A 174 13.12 6.02 -25.60
C ARG A 174 14.54 6.41 -26.00
N ARG A 175 15.53 6.20 -25.15
CA ARG A 175 16.94 6.12 -25.58
C ARG A 175 17.19 4.70 -26.07
N ARG A 176 17.43 4.58 -27.37
CA ARG A 176 18.04 3.39 -27.97
C ARG A 176 19.52 3.36 -27.54
N THR A 177 19.91 2.36 -26.79
CA THR A 177 21.33 2.01 -26.64
C THR A 177 21.62 0.79 -27.51
N THR A 178 22.31 1.03 -28.62
CA THR A 178 22.98 0.02 -29.41
C THR A 178 24.29 -0.31 -28.71
N GLY A 179 24.38 -1.44 -28.03
CA GLY A 179 25.60 -2.02 -27.50
C GLY A 179 26.08 -3.14 -28.42
N ARG A 180 27.22 -2.92 -29.06
CA ARG A 180 27.95 -3.91 -29.88
C ARG A 180 28.80 -4.76 -28.94
N ILE A 181 28.63 -6.07 -28.99
CA ILE A 181 29.48 -7.03 -28.29
C ILE A 181 30.55 -7.50 -29.29
N THR A 182 31.79 -7.31 -28.93
CA THR A 182 32.94 -8.07 -29.43
C THR A 182 33.39 -9.03 -28.36
#